data_624aa56d23a4410bb3217be1d92a9631
#
_entry.id   624aa56d23a4410bb3217be1d92a9631
#
_cell.length_a   1.000
_cell.length_b   1.000
_cell.length_c   1.000
_cell.angle_alpha   90.00
_cell.angle_beta   90.00
_cell.angle_gamma   90.00
#
_symmetry.space_group_name_H-M   'P 1'
#
loop_
_entity.id
_entity.type
_entity.pdbx_description
1 polymer ?
#
loop_
_entity_poly.entity_id
_entity_poly.type
_entity_poly.pdbx_seq_one_letter_code
_entity_poly.pdbx_strand_id
1 'polypeptide(L)'
;MSLSKHELFQQMLEQINLHHQPEYLPYFENGEIEQVIVHKKSKLWSFQFVFDNVLPFEVFNDLMNHMKIKFQSIATIDFQIKTRRPILTNESILDYWETVVQRSNISSPLVLSLFAKHTPVVLDNKVVISVENEITKNHLADNYLSIIQQNYLVLGFPSFQITIEVDEAASEARMAQYLARKQEQDEMLVKQAEEAIKQNQQDRQRSDGSQSKGSNNGPLLI
;
A
#
# COMPACT_ATOMS: atom_id res chain seq x y z
N MET A 1 -9.60 -6.01 -47.74
CA MET A 1 -9.58 -7.09 -46.72
C MET A 1 -9.36 -6.46 -45.38
N SER A 2 -10.15 -6.78 -44.35
CA SER A 2 -9.86 -6.32 -43.02
C SER A 2 -8.83 -7.28 -42.39
N LEU A 3 -7.83 -6.72 -41.68
CA LEU A 3 -6.87 -7.51 -40.95
C LEU A 3 -7.56 -8.30 -39.84
N SER A 4 -7.06 -9.48 -39.54
CA SER A 4 -7.47 -10.24 -38.36
C SER A 4 -6.99 -9.56 -37.06
N LYS A 5 -7.60 -9.91 -35.94
CA LYS A 5 -7.20 -9.38 -34.62
C LYS A 5 -5.74 -9.70 -34.28
N HIS A 6 -5.28 -10.86 -34.69
CA HIS A 6 -3.89 -11.28 -34.56
C HIS A 6 -2.95 -10.47 -35.46
N GLU A 7 -3.28 -10.29 -36.75
CA GLU A 7 -2.47 -9.46 -37.65
C GLU A 7 -2.35 -8.01 -37.15
N LEU A 8 -3.43 -7.45 -36.60
CA LEU A 8 -3.38 -6.12 -35.96
C LEU A 8 -2.42 -6.08 -34.77
N PHE A 9 -2.41 -7.14 -33.97
CA PHE A 9 -1.48 -7.23 -32.84
C PHE A 9 -0.03 -7.33 -33.31
N GLN A 10 0.27 -8.15 -34.31
CA GLN A 10 1.62 -8.25 -34.87
C GLN A 10 2.11 -6.93 -35.50
N GLN A 11 1.27 -6.24 -36.25
CA GLN A 11 1.62 -4.91 -36.77
C GLN A 11 1.87 -3.88 -35.64
N MET A 12 1.11 -3.96 -34.56
CA MET A 12 1.34 -3.11 -33.40
C MET A 12 2.70 -3.40 -32.75
N LEU A 13 3.07 -4.68 -32.57
CA LEU A 13 4.38 -5.06 -32.05
C LEU A 13 5.54 -4.52 -32.91
N GLU A 14 5.39 -4.53 -34.24
CA GLU A 14 6.34 -3.91 -35.16
C GLU A 14 6.46 -2.39 -34.91
N GLN A 15 5.31 -1.70 -34.80
CA GLN A 15 5.27 -0.25 -34.61
C GLN A 15 5.87 0.21 -33.27
N ILE A 16 5.83 -0.62 -32.25
CA ILE A 16 6.40 -0.33 -30.94
C ILE A 16 7.78 -0.95 -30.73
N ASN A 17 8.36 -1.59 -31.77
CA ASN A 17 9.68 -2.23 -31.78
C ASN A 17 9.85 -3.39 -30.77
N LEU A 18 8.80 -4.13 -30.46
CA LEU A 18 8.86 -5.32 -29.61
C LEU A 18 8.96 -6.65 -30.37
N HIS A 19 8.74 -6.64 -31.69
CA HIS A 19 8.82 -7.84 -32.54
C HIS A 19 10.23 -8.44 -32.68
N HIS A 20 11.26 -7.71 -32.29
CA HIS A 20 12.66 -8.15 -32.37
C HIS A 20 13.19 -8.86 -31.11
N GLN A 21 12.37 -9.01 -30.08
CA GLN A 21 12.78 -9.68 -28.84
C GLN A 21 12.38 -11.17 -28.89
N PRO A 22 13.30 -12.08 -29.24
CA PRO A 22 12.98 -13.49 -29.43
C PRO A 22 12.49 -14.16 -28.15
N GLU A 23 12.90 -13.68 -26.98
CA GLU A 23 12.44 -14.18 -25.69
C GLU A 23 10.96 -13.88 -25.40
N TYR A 24 10.35 -12.88 -26.05
CA TYR A 24 8.95 -12.51 -25.90
C TYR A 24 8.02 -13.19 -26.91
N LEU A 25 8.55 -13.71 -28.00
CA LEU A 25 7.75 -14.33 -29.06
C LEU A 25 6.80 -15.43 -28.56
N PRO A 26 7.22 -16.35 -27.66
CA PRO A 26 6.32 -17.40 -27.19
C PRO A 26 5.08 -16.87 -26.45
N TYR A 27 5.19 -15.71 -25.81
CA TYR A 27 4.08 -15.09 -25.08
C TYR A 27 3.14 -14.32 -26.00
N PHE A 28 3.62 -13.89 -27.17
CA PHE A 28 2.87 -13.11 -28.16
C PHE A 28 2.36 -13.92 -29.34
N GLU A 29 2.75 -15.20 -29.46
CA GLU A 29 2.44 -16.06 -30.61
C GLU A 29 0.95 -16.06 -30.96
N ASN A 30 0.07 -16.17 -29.97
CA ASN A 30 -1.38 -16.18 -30.12
C ASN A 30 -2.03 -14.88 -29.60
N GLY A 31 -1.25 -13.81 -29.47
CA GLY A 31 -1.74 -12.53 -29.01
C GLY A 31 -2.70 -11.88 -30.00
N GLU A 32 -3.72 -11.22 -29.49
CA GLU A 32 -4.73 -10.51 -30.28
C GLU A 32 -5.09 -9.17 -29.65
N ILE A 33 -5.40 -8.19 -30.50
CA ILE A 33 -6.14 -7.00 -30.09
C ILE A 33 -7.62 -7.29 -30.26
N GLU A 34 -8.34 -7.52 -29.17
CA GLU A 34 -9.77 -7.77 -29.22
C GLU A 34 -10.54 -6.50 -29.59
N GLN A 35 -10.16 -5.39 -28.93
CA GLN A 35 -10.83 -4.11 -29.10
C GLN A 35 -9.91 -2.95 -28.70
N VAL A 36 -10.11 -1.78 -29.35
CA VAL A 36 -9.54 -0.51 -28.92
C VAL A 36 -10.69 0.48 -28.72
N ILE A 37 -10.86 0.97 -27.50
CA ILE A 37 -11.90 1.95 -27.17
C ILE A 37 -11.23 3.32 -27.07
N VAL A 38 -11.69 4.26 -27.90
CA VAL A 38 -11.14 5.62 -27.96
C VAL A 38 -12.08 6.61 -27.29
N HIS A 39 -11.69 7.14 -26.16
CA HIS A 39 -12.39 8.19 -25.44
C HIS A 39 -11.86 9.57 -25.89
N LYS A 40 -12.42 10.14 -26.92
CA LYS A 40 -11.94 11.38 -27.56
C LYS A 40 -11.85 12.57 -26.58
N LYS A 41 -12.82 12.72 -25.68
CA LYS A 41 -12.86 13.85 -24.72
C LYS A 41 -11.72 13.79 -23.70
N SER A 42 -11.40 12.62 -23.18
CA SER A 42 -10.36 12.41 -22.17
C SER A 42 -9.00 12.06 -22.78
N LYS A 43 -8.92 11.93 -24.13
CA LYS A 43 -7.71 11.44 -24.83
C LYS A 43 -7.21 10.12 -24.22
N LEU A 44 -8.12 9.22 -23.87
CA LEU A 44 -7.81 7.92 -23.30
C LEU A 44 -8.09 6.84 -24.35
N TRP A 45 -7.12 5.97 -24.61
CA TRP A 45 -7.26 4.80 -25.46
C TRP A 45 -7.11 3.55 -24.59
N SER A 46 -8.18 2.76 -24.50
CA SER A 46 -8.20 1.50 -23.77
C SER A 46 -8.03 0.35 -24.74
N PHE A 47 -6.91 -0.37 -24.62
CA PHE A 47 -6.62 -1.55 -25.42
C PHE A 47 -7.08 -2.80 -24.68
N GLN A 48 -7.84 -3.66 -25.33
CA GLN A 48 -8.19 -4.99 -24.84
C GLN A 48 -7.37 -6.02 -25.59
N PHE A 49 -6.47 -6.68 -24.87
CA PHE A 49 -5.64 -7.76 -25.41
C PHE A 49 -6.17 -9.12 -24.99
N VAL A 50 -5.90 -10.13 -25.81
CA VAL A 50 -6.14 -11.53 -25.48
C VAL A 50 -4.83 -12.28 -25.64
N PHE A 51 -4.41 -12.99 -24.59
CA PHE A 51 -3.25 -13.87 -24.59
C PHE A 51 -3.65 -15.28 -24.15
N ASP A 52 -2.79 -16.27 -24.36
CA ASP A 52 -3.08 -17.62 -23.90
C ASP A 52 -2.98 -17.74 -22.37
N ASN A 53 -2.01 -17.06 -21.76
CA ASN A 53 -1.77 -17.09 -20.33
C ASN A 53 -1.49 -15.69 -19.76
N VAL A 54 -1.40 -15.57 -18.46
CA VAL A 54 -0.89 -14.35 -17.79
C VAL A 54 0.53 -14.12 -18.28
N LEU A 55 0.82 -12.91 -18.74
CA LEU A 55 2.16 -12.55 -19.19
C LEU A 55 3.12 -12.53 -18.00
N PRO A 56 4.39 -12.92 -18.15
CA PRO A 56 5.43 -12.57 -17.19
C PRO A 56 5.47 -11.06 -16.98
N PHE A 57 5.73 -10.62 -15.76
CA PHE A 57 5.64 -9.19 -15.40
C PHE A 57 6.56 -8.31 -16.26
N GLU A 58 7.77 -8.77 -16.57
CA GLU A 58 8.71 -8.04 -17.42
C GLU A 58 8.14 -7.83 -18.84
N VAL A 59 7.58 -8.89 -19.42
CA VAL A 59 6.97 -8.84 -20.76
C VAL A 59 5.79 -7.86 -20.80
N PHE A 60 4.94 -7.94 -19.78
CA PHE A 60 3.81 -7.02 -19.61
C PHE A 60 4.27 -5.57 -19.44
N ASN A 61 5.25 -5.34 -18.57
CA ASN A 61 5.77 -4.01 -18.27
C ASN A 61 6.42 -3.36 -19.51
N ASP A 62 7.18 -4.14 -20.28
CA ASP A 62 7.79 -3.66 -21.52
C ASP A 62 6.75 -3.36 -22.58
N LEU A 63 5.76 -4.24 -22.77
CA LEU A 63 4.62 -3.98 -23.67
C LEU A 63 3.94 -2.66 -23.31
N MET A 64 3.63 -2.45 -22.02
CA MET A 64 3.00 -1.22 -21.55
C MET A 64 3.87 0.02 -21.76
N ASN A 65 5.15 -0.07 -21.47
CA ASN A 65 6.07 1.06 -21.59
C ASN A 65 6.27 1.46 -23.05
N HIS A 66 6.49 0.51 -23.95
CA HIS A 66 6.63 0.78 -25.38
C HIS A 66 5.35 1.38 -25.96
N MET A 67 4.18 0.88 -25.57
CA MET A 67 2.89 1.46 -25.98
C MET A 67 2.73 2.90 -25.47
N LYS A 68 3.00 3.14 -24.19
CA LYS A 68 2.92 4.49 -23.59
C LYS A 68 3.84 5.46 -24.30
N ILE A 69 5.10 5.10 -24.53
CA ILE A 69 6.07 5.94 -25.25
C ILE A 69 5.60 6.24 -26.67
N LYS A 70 5.11 5.24 -27.38
CA LYS A 70 4.64 5.40 -28.78
C LYS A 70 3.47 6.37 -28.88
N PHE A 71 2.53 6.30 -27.96
CA PHE A 71 1.28 7.08 -28.02
C PHE A 71 1.24 8.30 -27.09
N GLN A 72 2.31 8.58 -26.33
CA GLN A 72 2.35 9.67 -25.32
C GLN A 72 1.93 11.06 -25.84
N SER A 73 2.18 11.35 -27.12
CA SER A 73 1.80 12.62 -27.75
C SER A 73 0.33 12.68 -28.20
N ILE A 74 -0.34 11.54 -28.25
CA ILE A 74 -1.70 11.40 -28.81
C ILE A 74 -2.73 11.15 -27.71
N ALA A 75 -2.44 10.20 -26.82
CA ALA A 75 -3.38 9.73 -25.83
C ALA A 75 -2.69 9.12 -24.60
N THR A 76 -3.40 9.08 -23.50
CA THR A 76 -3.09 8.20 -22.36
C THR A 76 -3.55 6.79 -22.70
N ILE A 77 -2.73 5.79 -22.39
CA ILE A 77 -3.02 4.39 -22.71
C ILE A 77 -3.43 3.64 -21.45
N ASP A 78 -4.54 2.94 -21.54
CA ASP A 78 -4.99 1.98 -20.55
C ASP A 78 -5.09 0.58 -21.14
N PHE A 79 -4.98 -0.44 -20.30
CA PHE A 79 -4.90 -1.84 -20.72
C PHE A 79 -5.88 -2.70 -19.96
N GLN A 80 -6.51 -3.60 -20.71
CA GLN A 80 -7.27 -4.72 -20.20
C GLN A 80 -6.76 -5.99 -20.89
N ILE A 81 -6.50 -7.01 -20.11
CA ILE A 81 -6.01 -8.28 -20.60
C ILE A 81 -7.05 -9.37 -20.32
N LYS A 82 -7.32 -10.20 -21.30
CA LYS A 82 -8.05 -11.44 -21.15
C LYS A 82 -7.10 -12.59 -21.44
N THR A 83 -7.24 -13.67 -20.70
CA THR A 83 -6.46 -14.87 -20.89
C THR A 83 -7.37 -16.05 -21.22
N ARG A 84 -6.95 -16.89 -22.17
CA ARG A 84 -7.73 -18.06 -22.59
C ARG A 84 -7.57 -19.24 -21.63
N ARG A 85 -6.36 -19.42 -21.11
CA ARG A 85 -5.99 -20.54 -20.23
C ARG A 85 -5.06 -20.07 -19.11
N PRO A 86 -5.54 -19.19 -18.21
CA PRO A 86 -4.69 -18.58 -17.22
C PRO A 86 -4.15 -19.65 -16.24
N ILE A 87 -2.83 -19.65 -16.09
CA ILE A 87 -2.13 -20.42 -15.05
C ILE A 87 -1.74 -19.43 -13.96
N LEU A 88 -2.21 -19.69 -12.75
CA LEU A 88 -1.89 -18.90 -11.58
C LEU A 88 -0.63 -19.45 -10.92
N THR A 89 0.38 -18.62 -10.74
CA THR A 89 1.57 -18.95 -9.97
C THR A 89 1.76 -17.94 -8.84
N ASN A 90 2.38 -18.38 -7.75
CA ASN A 90 2.68 -17.50 -6.63
C ASN A 90 3.56 -16.32 -7.05
N GLU A 91 4.56 -16.60 -7.87
CA GLU A 91 5.48 -15.62 -8.41
C GLU A 91 4.73 -14.54 -9.22
N SER A 92 3.87 -14.94 -10.17
CA SER A 92 3.13 -13.98 -10.97
C SER A 92 2.21 -13.06 -10.14
N ILE A 93 1.62 -13.56 -9.06
CA ILE A 93 0.82 -12.74 -8.16
C ILE A 93 1.69 -11.67 -7.48
N LEU A 94 2.85 -12.07 -6.96
CA LEU A 94 3.76 -11.18 -6.23
C LEU A 94 4.38 -10.14 -7.15
N ASP A 95 4.81 -10.52 -8.35
CA ASP A 95 5.43 -9.62 -9.32
C ASP A 95 4.47 -8.50 -9.77
N TYR A 96 3.17 -8.81 -9.86
CA TYR A 96 2.14 -7.83 -10.22
C TYR A 96 1.61 -7.02 -9.04
N TRP A 97 1.95 -7.35 -7.80
CA TRP A 97 1.36 -6.74 -6.61
C TRP A 97 1.43 -5.22 -6.59
N GLU A 98 2.62 -4.68 -6.79
CA GLU A 98 2.82 -3.22 -6.77
C GLU A 98 2.00 -2.53 -7.86
N THR A 99 1.99 -3.07 -9.08
CA THR A 99 1.20 -2.54 -10.20
C THR A 99 -0.29 -2.58 -9.91
N VAL A 100 -0.79 -3.65 -9.31
CA VAL A 100 -2.20 -3.79 -8.92
C VAL A 100 -2.58 -2.78 -7.86
N VAL A 101 -1.74 -2.58 -6.84
CA VAL A 101 -1.96 -1.56 -5.80
C VAL A 101 -1.96 -0.15 -6.39
N GLN A 102 -1.02 0.18 -7.28
CA GLN A 102 -0.98 1.47 -7.97
C GLN A 102 -2.22 1.71 -8.84
N ARG A 103 -2.69 0.71 -9.57
CA ARG A 103 -3.92 0.79 -10.39
C ARG A 103 -5.20 0.93 -9.56
N SER A 104 -5.15 0.59 -8.29
CA SER A 104 -6.31 0.70 -7.40
C SER A 104 -6.68 2.15 -7.04
N ASN A 105 -5.92 3.14 -7.53
CA ASN A 105 -6.17 4.57 -7.33
C ASN A 105 -6.42 4.94 -5.85
N ILE A 106 -5.70 4.29 -4.95
CA ILE A 106 -5.80 4.52 -3.52
C ILE A 106 -5.24 5.91 -3.22
N SER A 107 -6.11 6.83 -2.82
CA SER A 107 -5.72 8.23 -2.54
C SER A 107 -5.08 8.42 -1.16
N SER A 108 -5.23 7.45 -0.25
CA SER A 108 -4.69 7.52 1.11
C SER A 108 -3.22 7.10 1.16
N PRO A 109 -2.28 8.02 1.45
CA PRO A 109 -0.86 7.67 1.60
C PRO A 109 -0.61 6.63 2.72
N LEU A 110 -1.44 6.67 3.78
CA LEU A 110 -1.38 5.69 4.87
C LEU A 110 -1.69 4.28 4.37
N VAL A 111 -2.74 4.12 3.58
CA VAL A 111 -3.15 2.82 3.02
C VAL A 111 -2.11 2.30 2.03
N LEU A 112 -1.55 3.16 1.18
CA LEU A 112 -0.45 2.80 0.28
C LEU A 112 0.78 2.32 1.07
N SER A 113 1.13 3.02 2.15
CA SER A 113 2.21 2.62 3.04
C SER A 113 1.95 1.26 3.72
N LEU A 114 0.70 0.98 4.10
CA LEU A 114 0.32 -0.33 4.65
C LEU A 114 0.52 -1.45 3.64
N PHE A 115 0.07 -1.28 2.40
CA PHE A 115 0.28 -2.28 1.34
C PHE A 115 1.75 -2.45 0.94
N ALA A 116 2.54 -1.39 0.99
CA ALA A 116 3.99 -1.48 0.75
C ALA A 116 4.72 -2.21 1.89
N LYS A 117 4.27 -2.02 3.13
CA LYS A 117 4.85 -2.66 4.33
C LYS A 117 4.46 -4.13 4.46
N HIS A 118 3.23 -4.47 4.11
CA HIS A 118 2.66 -5.80 4.25
C HIS A 118 2.58 -6.49 2.88
N THR A 119 3.73 -6.96 2.39
CA THR A 119 3.79 -7.76 1.17
C THR A 119 2.95 -9.02 1.36
N PRO A 120 2.08 -9.36 0.39
CA PRO A 120 1.25 -10.56 0.49
C PRO A 120 2.09 -11.83 0.47
N VAL A 121 1.59 -12.85 1.13
CA VAL A 121 2.12 -14.21 1.03
C VAL A 121 1.11 -15.06 0.27
N VAL A 122 1.57 -15.88 -0.65
CA VAL A 122 0.68 -16.77 -1.41
C VAL A 122 0.79 -18.18 -0.87
N LEU A 123 -0.32 -18.69 -0.37
CA LEU A 123 -0.47 -20.03 0.22
C LEU A 123 -1.66 -20.73 -0.45
N ASP A 124 -1.44 -21.87 -1.07
CA ASP A 124 -2.49 -22.73 -1.65
C ASP A 124 -3.47 -21.96 -2.56
N ASN A 125 -2.95 -21.14 -3.48
CA ASN A 125 -3.73 -20.25 -4.37
C ASN A 125 -4.56 -19.18 -3.64
N LYS A 126 -4.26 -18.91 -2.39
CA LYS A 126 -4.85 -17.87 -1.58
C LYS A 126 -3.80 -16.81 -1.27
N VAL A 127 -4.11 -15.57 -1.51
CA VAL A 127 -3.27 -14.44 -1.13
C VAL A 127 -3.64 -13.99 0.27
N VAL A 128 -2.66 -13.97 1.17
CA VAL A 128 -2.83 -13.56 2.56
C VAL A 128 -2.02 -12.29 2.81
N ILE A 129 -2.68 -11.25 3.28
CA ILE A 129 -2.07 -9.99 3.72
C ILE A 129 -2.15 -9.95 5.24
N SER A 130 -1.02 -10.02 5.91
CA SER A 130 -0.97 -9.95 7.38
C SER A 130 -0.91 -8.49 7.84
N VAL A 131 -1.78 -8.12 8.76
CA VAL A 131 -1.84 -6.79 9.37
C VAL A 131 -1.79 -6.87 10.90
N GLU A 132 -1.61 -5.73 11.53
CA GLU A 132 -1.27 -5.66 12.95
C GLU A 132 -2.46 -5.70 13.89
N ASN A 133 -3.68 -5.42 13.40
CA ASN A 133 -4.87 -5.36 14.24
C ASN A 133 -6.16 -5.48 13.42
N GLU A 134 -7.26 -5.79 14.11
CA GLU A 134 -8.59 -5.97 13.51
C GLU A 134 -9.14 -4.69 12.86
N ILE A 135 -8.83 -3.51 13.37
CA ILE A 135 -9.30 -2.24 12.80
C ILE A 135 -8.71 -2.04 11.41
N THR A 136 -7.40 -2.25 11.27
CA THR A 136 -6.71 -2.18 9.97
C THR A 136 -7.24 -3.26 9.02
N LYS A 137 -7.41 -4.49 9.49
CA LYS A 137 -7.98 -5.59 8.71
C LYS A 137 -9.33 -5.22 8.13
N ASN A 138 -10.27 -4.80 8.97
CA ASN A 138 -11.63 -4.47 8.54
C ASN A 138 -11.62 -3.28 7.57
N HIS A 139 -10.84 -2.25 7.87
CA HIS A 139 -10.72 -1.08 7.00
C HIS A 139 -10.20 -1.44 5.60
N LEU A 140 -9.17 -2.27 5.49
CA LEU A 140 -8.61 -2.70 4.21
C LEU A 140 -9.54 -3.66 3.47
N ALA A 141 -10.16 -4.60 4.20
CA ALA A 141 -11.08 -5.57 3.62
C ALA A 141 -12.31 -4.90 3.01
N ASP A 142 -12.95 -4.00 3.74
CA ASP A 142 -14.20 -3.38 3.32
C ASP A 142 -14.02 -2.38 2.17
N ASN A 143 -12.87 -1.70 2.11
CA ASN A 143 -12.70 -0.58 1.17
C ASN A 143 -11.82 -0.90 -0.04
N TYR A 144 -10.88 -1.84 0.06
CA TYR A 144 -9.83 -1.98 -0.97
C TYR A 144 -9.70 -3.38 -1.55
N LEU A 145 -10.10 -4.43 -0.83
CA LEU A 145 -9.86 -5.80 -1.25
C LEU A 145 -10.54 -6.14 -2.60
N SER A 146 -11.79 -5.70 -2.76
CA SER A 146 -12.53 -5.92 -4.02
C SER A 146 -11.89 -5.18 -5.21
N ILE A 147 -11.36 -3.99 -4.98
CA ILE A 147 -10.69 -3.18 -6.02
C ILE A 147 -9.38 -3.86 -6.44
N ILE A 148 -8.59 -4.35 -5.48
CA ILE A 148 -7.36 -5.08 -5.74
C ILE A 148 -7.67 -6.35 -6.56
N GLN A 149 -8.65 -7.12 -6.13
CA GLN A 149 -9.07 -8.33 -6.85
C GLN A 149 -9.54 -8.02 -8.27
N GLN A 150 -10.33 -6.96 -8.45
CA GLN A 150 -10.77 -6.52 -9.78
C GLN A 150 -9.59 -6.12 -10.67
N ASN A 151 -8.56 -5.47 -10.14
CA ASN A 151 -7.38 -5.10 -10.92
C ASN A 151 -6.57 -6.31 -11.37
N TYR A 152 -6.48 -7.38 -10.57
CA TYR A 152 -5.91 -8.64 -11.05
C TYR A 152 -6.71 -9.24 -12.20
N LEU A 153 -8.05 -9.26 -12.10
CA LEU A 153 -8.91 -9.74 -13.19
C LEU A 153 -8.73 -8.93 -14.48
N VAL A 154 -8.61 -7.60 -14.37
CA VAL A 154 -8.36 -6.70 -15.52
C VAL A 154 -7.01 -6.98 -16.16
N LEU A 155 -6.04 -7.48 -15.44
CA LEU A 155 -4.71 -7.86 -15.94
C LEU A 155 -4.63 -9.32 -16.43
N GLY A 156 -5.78 -10.00 -16.53
CA GLY A 156 -5.88 -11.34 -17.12
C GLY A 156 -5.66 -12.49 -16.12
N PHE A 157 -5.55 -12.20 -14.83
CA PHE A 157 -5.48 -13.27 -13.83
C PHE A 157 -6.82 -13.99 -13.68
N PRO A 158 -6.83 -15.27 -13.37
CA PRO A 158 -8.06 -15.95 -12.96
C PRO A 158 -8.54 -15.43 -11.62
N SER A 159 -9.78 -15.72 -11.26
CA SER A 159 -10.27 -15.42 -9.93
C SER A 159 -9.54 -16.27 -8.88
N PHE A 160 -9.07 -15.64 -7.81
CA PHE A 160 -8.44 -16.28 -6.67
C PHE A 160 -8.85 -15.56 -5.38
N GLN A 161 -8.62 -16.20 -4.24
CA GLN A 161 -9.01 -15.65 -2.96
C GLN A 161 -7.92 -14.72 -2.40
N ILE A 162 -8.31 -13.51 -2.01
CA ILE A 162 -7.45 -12.59 -1.24
C ILE A 162 -8.07 -12.43 0.15
N THR A 163 -7.28 -12.57 1.19
CA THR A 163 -7.71 -12.40 2.59
C THR A 163 -6.74 -11.52 3.34
N ILE A 164 -7.27 -10.82 4.34
CA ILE A 164 -6.47 -10.05 5.29
C ILE A 164 -6.60 -10.72 6.65
N GLU A 165 -5.48 -11.03 7.26
CA GLU A 165 -5.41 -11.73 8.54
C GLU A 165 -4.63 -10.87 9.56
N VAL A 166 -4.96 -10.98 10.83
CA VAL A 166 -4.20 -10.30 11.88
C VAL A 166 -3.02 -11.17 12.28
N ASP A 167 -1.84 -10.58 12.31
CA ASP A 167 -0.66 -11.20 12.89
C ASP A 167 -0.73 -11.08 14.42
N GLU A 168 -1.24 -12.12 15.06
CA GLU A 168 -1.43 -12.17 16.50
C GLU A 168 -0.12 -11.97 17.27
N ALA A 169 0.99 -12.54 16.82
CA ALA A 169 2.28 -12.42 17.46
C ALA A 169 2.81 -10.97 17.41
N ALA A 170 2.67 -10.29 16.28
CA ALA A 170 3.03 -8.90 16.15
C ALA A 170 2.11 -7.97 16.96
N SER A 171 0.83 -8.31 17.06
CA SER A 171 -0.17 -7.59 17.86
C SER A 171 0.15 -7.69 19.37
N GLU A 172 0.42 -8.88 19.86
CA GLU A 172 0.79 -9.12 21.28
C GLU A 172 2.10 -8.40 21.65
N ALA A 173 3.12 -8.49 20.81
CA ALA A 173 4.40 -7.80 21.04
C ALA A 173 4.23 -6.29 21.17
N ARG A 174 3.36 -5.67 20.37
CA ARG A 174 3.07 -4.23 20.46
C ARG A 174 2.27 -3.86 21.68
N MET A 175 1.28 -4.67 22.03
CA MET A 175 0.50 -4.44 23.23
C MET A 175 1.43 -4.47 24.45
N ALA A 176 2.37 -5.41 24.51
CA ALA A 176 3.37 -5.46 25.56
C ALA A 176 4.27 -4.21 25.60
N GLN A 177 4.75 -3.74 24.45
CA GLN A 177 5.52 -2.50 24.35
C GLN A 177 4.72 -1.25 24.76
N TYR A 178 3.45 -1.18 24.37
CA TYR A 178 2.58 -0.07 24.77
C TYR A 178 2.37 -0.04 26.28
N LEU A 179 2.08 -1.19 26.87
CA LEU A 179 1.91 -1.30 28.33
C LEU A 179 3.18 -0.93 29.09
N ALA A 180 4.35 -1.38 28.62
CA ALA A 180 5.64 -1.02 29.23
C ALA A 180 5.89 0.49 29.18
N ARG A 181 5.66 1.14 28.02
CA ARG A 181 5.79 2.61 27.90
C ARG A 181 4.82 3.36 28.79
N LYS A 182 3.59 2.88 28.90
CA LYS A 182 2.60 3.50 29.76
C LYS A 182 3.00 3.40 31.22
N GLN A 183 3.50 2.26 31.67
CA GLN A 183 4.02 2.09 33.03
C GLN A 183 5.18 3.05 33.33
N GLU A 184 6.15 3.18 32.40
CA GLU A 184 7.24 4.13 32.53
C GLU A 184 6.76 5.59 32.66
N GLN A 185 5.74 5.97 31.87
CA GLN A 185 5.14 7.30 31.93
C GLN A 185 4.43 7.55 33.25
N ASP A 186 3.66 6.59 33.74
CA ASP A 186 2.95 6.66 35.00
C ASP A 186 3.95 6.76 36.19
N GLU A 187 5.03 5.97 36.16
CA GLU A 187 6.09 6.06 37.17
C GLU A 187 6.82 7.43 37.16
N MET A 188 7.07 7.98 35.96
CA MET A 188 7.67 9.32 35.85
C MET A 188 6.75 10.40 36.42
N LEU A 189 5.45 10.32 36.14
CA LEU A 189 4.47 11.26 36.68
C LEU A 189 4.36 11.17 38.19
N VAL A 190 4.40 9.98 38.77
CA VAL A 190 4.40 9.78 40.21
C VAL A 190 5.67 10.39 40.86
N LYS A 191 6.86 10.14 40.28
CA LYS A 191 8.11 10.73 40.77
C LYS A 191 8.08 12.25 40.70
N GLN A 192 7.62 12.84 39.62
CA GLN A 192 7.48 14.31 39.51
C GLN A 192 6.52 14.89 40.54
N ALA A 193 5.40 14.22 40.79
CA ALA A 193 4.44 14.62 41.82
C ALA A 193 5.08 14.56 43.24
N GLU A 194 5.81 13.49 43.54
CA GLU A 194 6.51 13.35 44.84
C GLU A 194 7.58 14.42 45.01
N GLU A 195 8.36 14.74 43.98
CA GLU A 195 9.36 15.80 44.01
C GLU A 195 8.73 17.18 44.21
N ALA A 196 7.62 17.46 43.52
CA ALA A 196 6.88 18.71 43.70
C ALA A 196 6.32 18.85 45.13
N ILE A 197 5.82 17.75 45.73
CA ILE A 197 5.36 17.75 47.14
C ILE A 197 6.52 18.02 48.08
N LYS A 198 7.68 17.39 47.89
CA LYS A 198 8.88 17.62 48.71
C LYS A 198 9.38 19.06 48.63
N GLN A 199 9.40 19.65 47.42
CA GLN A 199 9.78 21.06 47.24
C GLN A 199 8.81 22.00 47.96
N ASN A 200 7.52 21.80 47.82
CA ASN A 200 6.52 22.60 48.52
C ASN A 200 6.61 22.50 50.03
N GLN A 201 6.98 21.35 50.57
CA GLN A 201 7.21 21.18 52.03
C GLN A 201 8.47 21.89 52.50
N GLN A 202 9.54 21.88 51.72
CA GLN A 202 10.80 22.60 52.05
C GLN A 202 10.60 24.12 52.00
N ASP A 203 9.84 24.62 51.04
CA ASP A 203 9.56 26.06 50.92
C ASP A 203 8.66 26.57 52.07
N ARG A 204 7.72 25.77 52.56
CA ARG A 204 6.92 26.06 53.73
C ARG A 204 7.78 26.12 55.01
N GLN A 205 8.73 25.21 55.19
CA GLN A 205 9.64 25.22 56.35
C GLN A 205 10.62 26.39 56.32
N ARG A 206 10.98 26.88 55.13
CA ARG A 206 11.85 28.09 55.01
C ARG A 206 11.09 29.38 55.27
N SER A 207 9.79 29.46 54.96
CA SER A 207 8.96 30.63 55.23
C SER A 207 8.60 30.78 56.72
N ASP A 208 8.41 29.67 57.45
CA ASP A 208 8.15 29.72 58.89
C ASP A 208 9.40 30.06 59.75
N GLY A 209 10.62 29.75 59.25
CA GLY A 209 11.88 30.05 59.93
C GLY A 209 12.32 31.53 59.88
N SER A 210 11.68 32.35 59.01
CA SER A 210 12.06 33.77 58.84
C SER A 210 11.20 34.78 59.59
N GLN A 211 10.19 34.38 60.37
CA GLN A 211 9.34 35.30 61.14
C GLN A 211 9.71 35.45 62.59
N SER A 212 10.80 34.85 63.07
CA SER A 212 11.19 34.95 64.53
C SER A 212 12.43 35.80 64.83
N LYS A 213 12.74 36.82 64.02
CA LYS A 213 13.78 37.83 64.39
C LYS A 213 13.31 39.22 63.97
N GLY A 214 12.85 39.92 64.97
CA GLY A 214 12.78 41.39 64.90
C GLY A 214 11.52 42.00 65.49
N SER A 215 11.51 42.25 66.74
CA SER A 215 11.21 43.58 67.31
C SER A 215 11.19 43.53 68.82
N ASN A 216 12.29 43.93 69.41
CA ASN A 216 12.28 44.40 70.75
C ASN A 216 12.95 45.79 70.75
N ASN A 217 12.14 46.83 70.72
CA ASN A 217 12.62 48.14 71.22
C ASN A 217 11.43 48.84 71.87
N GLY A 218 11.60 48.95 73.16
CA GLY A 218 10.65 49.55 74.09
C GLY A 218 10.66 51.11 74.10
N PRO A 219 9.87 51.71 74.94
CA PRO A 219 9.43 53.11 74.81
C PRO A 219 10.43 54.03 75.51
N LEU A 220 10.55 55.24 74.98
CA LEU A 220 11.10 56.40 75.71
C LEU A 220 10.07 57.50 75.78
N LEU A 221 9.80 57.87 77.07
CA LEU A 221 9.12 59.01 77.60
C LEU A 221 9.69 60.35 77.07
N ILE A 222 8.91 61.30 76.76
CA ILE A 222 8.59 62.59 77.40
C ILE A 222 7.45 63.24 76.64
#